data_5d13de95b8800b77603ba7edf742b598
#
_entry.id   5d13de95b8800b77603ba7edf742b598
#
_cell.length_a   1.000
_cell.length_b   1.000
_cell.length_c   1.000
_cell.angle_alpha   90.00
_cell.angle_beta   90.00
_cell.angle_gamma   90.00
#
_symmetry.space_group_name_H-M   'P 1'
#
loop_
_entity.id
_entity.type
_entity.pdbx_description
1 polymer ?
#
loop_
_entity_poly.entity_id
_entity_poly.type
_entity_poly.pdbx_seq_one_letter_code
_entity_poly.pdbx_strand_id
1 'polypeptide(L)'
;STNPLKESFGNKYNLKFVLLALFGATMGQGVVWYTGQFYAMNFLKTVMSVDSSQVDMLLGIALILGTPFFIFFGWLSDKIGRKWIMMTGIFIAIISYRPIYESMYQINNVKNKTEIVDKAAKSAEIKIVNETLSDSVYVTSKAFTDGTTWKETKTFPLNSQKKVILNDK
;
A
#
# COMPACT_ATOMS: atom_id res chain seq x y z
N SER A 1 24.14 -39.52 -12.18
CA SER A 1 23.01 -38.64 -12.56
C SER A 1 23.52 -37.47 -13.34
N THR A 2 23.13 -37.47 -14.53
CA THR A 2 23.29 -36.48 -15.56
C THR A 2 22.72 -35.14 -15.13
N ASN A 3 23.37 -34.07 -15.54
CA ASN A 3 23.10 -32.67 -15.20
C ASN A 3 21.59 -32.35 -15.32
N PRO A 4 20.86 -32.07 -14.21
CA PRO A 4 19.40 -31.87 -14.21
C PRO A 4 18.96 -30.70 -15.11
N LEU A 5 19.79 -29.68 -15.26
CA LEU A 5 19.52 -28.55 -16.13
C LEU A 5 19.50 -28.96 -17.61
N LYS A 6 20.45 -29.80 -18.03
CA LYS A 6 20.49 -30.31 -19.41
C LYS A 6 19.29 -31.19 -19.73
N GLU A 7 18.79 -31.95 -18.77
CA GLU A 7 17.60 -32.79 -18.92
C GLU A 7 16.31 -31.95 -18.99
N SER A 8 16.19 -30.90 -18.16
CA SER A 8 15.02 -30.02 -18.11
C SER A 8 14.90 -29.14 -19.36
N PHE A 9 15.99 -28.59 -19.85
CA PHE A 9 16.00 -27.64 -20.98
C PHE A 9 16.37 -28.28 -22.33
N GLY A 10 17.08 -29.42 -22.34
CA GLY A 10 17.50 -30.09 -23.55
C GLY A 10 16.42 -30.92 -24.24
N ASN A 11 15.38 -31.31 -23.54
CA ASN A 11 14.27 -32.10 -24.09
C ASN A 11 13.06 -31.21 -24.32
N LYS A 12 12.54 -31.12 -25.54
CA LYS A 12 11.35 -30.32 -25.91
C LYS A 12 10.12 -30.64 -25.05
N TYR A 13 9.93 -31.88 -24.63
CA TYR A 13 8.83 -32.28 -23.77
C TYR A 13 8.97 -31.69 -22.38
N ASN A 14 10.13 -31.82 -21.76
CA ASN A 14 10.42 -31.25 -20.44
C ASN A 14 10.38 -29.72 -20.48
N LEU A 15 10.93 -29.11 -21.52
CA LEU A 15 10.93 -27.66 -21.73
C LEU A 15 9.49 -27.09 -21.74
N LYS A 16 8.53 -27.81 -22.39
CA LYS A 16 7.12 -27.40 -22.38
C LYS A 16 6.57 -27.32 -20.95
N PHE A 17 6.85 -28.28 -20.07
CA PHE A 17 6.40 -28.26 -18.69
C PHE A 17 7.10 -27.17 -17.86
N VAL A 18 8.38 -26.92 -18.09
CA VAL A 18 9.10 -25.82 -17.46
C VAL A 18 8.48 -24.47 -17.83
N LEU A 19 8.16 -24.25 -19.11
CA LEU A 19 7.52 -23.01 -19.57
C LEU A 19 6.10 -22.87 -19.03
N LEU A 20 5.31 -23.93 -18.98
CA LEU A 20 3.96 -23.92 -18.40
C LEU A 20 4.00 -23.62 -16.88
N ALA A 21 4.97 -24.17 -16.16
CA ALA A 21 5.15 -23.87 -14.74
C ALA A 21 5.58 -22.42 -14.52
N LEU A 22 6.52 -21.93 -15.32
CA LEU A 22 7.04 -20.57 -15.21
C LEU A 22 5.98 -19.52 -15.54
N PHE A 23 5.34 -19.65 -16.71
CA PHE A 23 4.37 -18.66 -17.18
C PHE A 23 2.97 -18.87 -16.60
N GLY A 24 2.55 -20.10 -16.32
CA GLY A 24 1.24 -20.38 -15.75
C GLY A 24 1.14 -20.20 -14.24
N ALA A 25 2.08 -20.76 -13.50
CA ALA A 25 2.03 -20.76 -12.04
C ALA A 25 2.80 -19.59 -11.43
N THR A 26 4.07 -19.42 -11.80
CA THR A 26 4.97 -18.45 -11.16
C THR A 26 4.57 -17.00 -11.47
N MET A 27 4.21 -16.71 -12.71
CA MET A 27 3.75 -15.35 -13.07
C MET A 27 2.47 -14.95 -12.34
N GLY A 28 1.47 -15.85 -12.29
CA GLY A 28 0.22 -15.58 -11.57
C GLY A 28 0.46 -15.31 -10.10
N GLN A 29 1.28 -16.13 -9.46
CA GLN A 29 1.67 -15.93 -8.07
C GLN A 29 2.44 -14.62 -7.85
N GLY A 30 3.35 -14.27 -8.75
CA GLY A 30 4.10 -13.02 -8.70
C GLY A 30 3.20 -11.79 -8.76
N VAL A 31 2.22 -11.77 -9.67
CA VAL A 31 1.25 -10.67 -9.78
C VAL A 31 0.42 -10.53 -8.50
N VAL A 32 -0.10 -11.64 -7.96
CA VAL A 32 -0.89 -11.61 -6.71
C VAL A 32 -0.05 -11.07 -5.54
N TRP A 33 1.19 -11.51 -5.41
CA TRP A 33 2.11 -11.05 -4.37
C TRP A 33 2.43 -9.55 -4.48
N TYR A 34 2.80 -9.09 -5.68
CA TYR A 34 3.11 -7.69 -5.92
C TYR A 34 1.91 -6.78 -5.68
N THR A 35 0.72 -7.17 -6.13
CA THR A 35 -0.51 -6.41 -5.93
C THR A 35 -0.91 -6.39 -4.45
N GLY A 36 -0.77 -7.51 -3.75
CA GLY A 36 -1.13 -7.61 -2.34
C GLY A 36 -0.22 -6.81 -1.40
N GLN A 37 1.05 -6.66 -1.72
CA GLN A 37 2.01 -5.99 -0.84
C GLN A 37 2.51 -4.65 -1.38
N PHE A 38 3.21 -4.65 -2.49
CA PHE A 38 3.86 -3.43 -2.98
C PHE A 38 2.89 -2.41 -3.55
N TYR A 39 1.88 -2.86 -4.28
CA TYR A 39 0.86 -1.96 -4.78
C TYR A 39 0.01 -1.42 -3.62
N ALA A 40 -0.37 -2.24 -2.64
CA ALA A 40 -1.09 -1.80 -1.45
C ALA A 40 -0.29 -0.76 -0.65
N MET A 41 1.01 -1.00 -0.45
CA MET A 41 1.90 -0.04 0.21
C MET A 41 1.93 1.30 -0.53
N ASN A 42 2.13 1.26 -1.84
CA ASN A 42 2.17 2.47 -2.66
C ASN A 42 0.82 3.19 -2.68
N PHE A 43 -0.28 2.46 -2.77
CA PHE A 43 -1.64 3.01 -2.71
C PHE A 43 -1.91 3.74 -1.40
N LEU A 44 -1.54 3.17 -0.26
CA LEU A 44 -1.68 3.80 1.06
C LEU A 44 -0.84 5.09 1.16
N LYS A 45 0.41 5.06 0.68
CA LYS A 45 1.33 6.21 0.75
C LYS A 45 0.96 7.34 -0.22
N THR A 46 0.59 7.02 -1.45
CA THR A 46 0.40 8.01 -2.52
C THR A 46 -1.06 8.45 -2.69
N VAL A 47 -1.98 7.51 -2.75
CA VAL A 47 -3.41 7.82 -3.00
C VAL A 47 -4.11 8.21 -1.71
N MET A 48 -3.83 7.49 -0.63
CA MET A 48 -4.46 7.75 0.67
C MET A 48 -3.66 8.72 1.54
N SER A 49 -2.43 9.07 1.13
CA SER A 49 -1.55 10.00 1.85
C SER A 49 -1.34 9.63 3.33
N VAL A 50 -1.32 8.33 3.63
CA VAL A 50 -1.06 7.83 4.98
C VAL A 50 0.45 7.96 5.26
N ASP A 51 0.80 8.32 6.49
CA ASP A 51 2.19 8.47 6.90
C ASP A 51 2.98 7.17 6.69
N SER A 52 4.19 7.30 6.11
CA SER A 52 5.02 6.14 5.72
C SER A 52 5.32 5.21 6.88
N SER A 53 5.55 5.75 8.08
CA SER A 53 5.83 4.96 9.29
C SER A 53 4.63 4.08 9.68
N GLN A 54 3.42 4.63 9.57
CA GLN A 54 2.18 3.89 9.86
C GLN A 54 1.93 2.80 8.81
N VAL A 55 2.19 3.08 7.54
CA VAL A 55 2.05 2.08 6.46
C VAL A 55 3.02 0.92 6.66
N ASP A 56 4.28 1.21 6.98
CA ASP A 56 5.29 0.18 7.17
C ASP A 56 4.97 -0.70 8.40
N MET A 57 4.48 -0.09 9.50
CA MET A 57 4.00 -0.82 10.68
C MET A 57 2.78 -1.71 10.35
N LEU A 58 1.82 -1.19 9.61
CA LEU A 58 0.60 -1.92 9.22
C LEU A 58 0.93 -3.12 8.35
N LEU A 59 1.85 -2.95 7.38
CA LEU A 59 2.36 -4.06 6.55
C LEU A 59 3.12 -5.10 7.38
N GLY A 60 3.95 -4.67 8.34
CA GLY A 60 4.64 -5.58 9.24
C GLY A 60 3.66 -6.45 10.04
N ILE A 61 2.62 -5.86 10.62
CA ILE A 61 1.57 -6.58 11.34
C ILE A 61 0.82 -7.53 10.40
N ALA A 62 0.48 -7.10 9.19
CA ALA A 62 -0.21 -7.94 8.21
C ALA A 62 0.63 -9.16 7.82
N LEU A 63 1.96 -9.01 7.67
CA LEU A 63 2.87 -10.11 7.38
C LEU A 63 2.97 -11.11 8.55
N ILE A 64 3.06 -10.62 9.78
CA ILE A 64 3.08 -11.46 10.97
C ILE A 64 1.79 -12.27 11.08
N LEU A 65 0.63 -11.64 10.89
CA LEU A 65 -0.66 -12.33 10.90
C LEU A 65 -0.82 -13.28 9.71
N GLY A 66 -0.22 -12.98 8.57
CA GLY A 66 -0.25 -13.83 7.38
C GLY A 66 0.62 -15.08 7.47
N THR A 67 1.69 -15.05 8.27
CA THR A 67 2.66 -16.14 8.36
C THR A 67 2.04 -17.49 8.74
N PRO A 68 1.14 -17.62 9.74
CA PRO A 68 0.49 -18.89 10.07
C PRO A 68 -0.30 -19.49 8.91
N PHE A 69 -0.86 -18.65 8.05
CA PHE A 69 -1.63 -19.11 6.88
C PHE A 69 -0.75 -19.80 5.84
N PHE A 70 0.54 -19.42 5.72
CA PHE A 70 1.47 -20.12 4.84
C PHE A 70 1.64 -21.58 5.25
N ILE A 71 1.76 -21.85 6.56
CA ILE A 71 1.89 -23.20 7.09
C ILE A 71 0.59 -23.98 6.86
N PHE A 72 -0.55 -23.36 7.16
CA PHE A 72 -1.86 -23.98 7.00
C PHE A 72 -2.15 -24.33 5.53
N PHE A 73 -1.96 -23.39 4.59
CA PHE A 73 -2.20 -23.65 3.18
C PHE A 73 -1.14 -24.55 2.55
N GLY A 74 0.10 -24.52 3.05
CA GLY A 74 1.14 -25.50 2.68
C GLY A 74 0.69 -26.92 2.98
N TRP A 75 0.29 -27.19 4.22
CA TRP A 75 -0.24 -28.48 4.63
C TRP A 75 -1.50 -28.89 3.85
N LEU A 76 -2.42 -27.95 3.62
CA LEU A 76 -3.64 -28.20 2.85
C LEU A 76 -3.32 -28.55 1.38
N SER A 77 -2.32 -27.90 0.79
CA SER A 77 -1.90 -28.14 -0.58
C SER A 77 -1.32 -29.52 -0.82
N ASP A 78 -0.69 -30.11 0.20
CA ASP A 78 -0.19 -31.47 0.13
C ASP A 78 -1.31 -32.52 0.16
N LYS A 79 -2.48 -32.18 0.75
CA LYS A 79 -3.66 -33.05 0.78
C LYS A 79 -4.55 -32.97 -0.47
N ILE A 80 -4.82 -31.75 -0.94
CA ILE A 80 -5.79 -31.48 -2.02
C ILE A 80 -5.09 -31.42 -3.38
N GLY A 81 -3.79 -31.11 -3.37
CA GLY A 81 -2.97 -30.90 -4.55
C GLY A 81 -2.69 -29.43 -4.79
N ARG A 82 -1.42 -29.13 -5.03
CA ARG A 82 -0.88 -27.75 -5.17
C ARG A 82 -1.57 -26.94 -6.24
N LYS A 83 -1.91 -27.55 -7.36
CA LYS A 83 -2.57 -26.88 -8.49
C LYS A 83 -3.90 -26.25 -8.09
N TRP A 84 -4.74 -27.00 -7.38
CA TRP A 84 -6.07 -26.52 -7.00
C TRP A 84 -6.02 -25.39 -5.99
N ILE A 85 -5.13 -25.48 -5.01
CA ILE A 85 -4.94 -24.41 -4.00
C ILE A 85 -4.46 -23.11 -4.67
N MET A 86 -3.47 -23.20 -5.56
CA MET A 86 -2.96 -22.02 -6.29
C MET A 86 -4.05 -21.38 -7.16
N MET A 87 -4.79 -22.16 -7.93
CA MET A 87 -5.85 -21.64 -8.79
C MET A 87 -6.97 -20.97 -7.99
N THR A 88 -7.38 -21.61 -6.89
CA THR A 88 -8.40 -21.04 -5.98
C THR A 88 -7.91 -19.74 -5.37
N GLY A 89 -6.65 -19.67 -4.92
CA GLY A 89 -6.06 -18.46 -4.38
C GLY A 89 -6.04 -17.30 -5.37
N ILE A 90 -5.62 -17.55 -6.62
CA ILE A 90 -5.63 -16.54 -7.70
C ILE A 90 -7.06 -16.09 -8.01
N PHE A 91 -8.01 -17.00 -8.06
CA PHE A 91 -9.41 -16.68 -8.33
C PHE A 91 -10.02 -15.81 -7.23
N ILE A 92 -9.78 -16.14 -5.96
CA ILE A 92 -10.20 -15.33 -4.82
C ILE A 92 -9.56 -13.94 -4.88
N ALA A 93 -8.27 -13.84 -5.20
CA ALA A 93 -7.57 -12.56 -5.32
C ALA A 93 -8.19 -11.65 -6.39
N ILE A 94 -8.51 -12.18 -7.57
CA ILE A 94 -9.14 -11.43 -8.66
C ILE A 94 -10.47 -10.81 -8.21
N ILE A 95 -11.29 -11.57 -7.51
CA ILE A 95 -12.60 -11.09 -7.03
C ILE A 95 -12.46 -10.10 -5.88
N SER A 96 -11.51 -10.36 -4.96
CA SER A 96 -11.41 -9.64 -3.69
C SER A 96 -10.66 -8.30 -3.80
N TYR A 97 -9.73 -8.14 -4.72
CA TYR A 97 -8.89 -6.94 -4.77
C TYR A 97 -9.70 -5.66 -4.99
N ARG A 98 -10.62 -5.66 -5.95
CA ARG A 98 -11.43 -4.46 -6.23
C ARG A 98 -12.23 -3.99 -5.01
N PRO A 99 -13.06 -4.82 -4.35
CA PRO A 99 -13.83 -4.38 -3.20
C PRO A 99 -12.94 -4.02 -2.00
N ILE A 100 -11.78 -4.69 -1.81
CA ILE A 100 -10.86 -4.37 -0.74
C ILE A 100 -10.27 -2.97 -0.92
N TYR A 101 -9.73 -2.64 -2.11
CA TYR A 101 -9.16 -1.33 -2.37
C TYR A 101 -10.21 -0.22 -2.32
N GLU A 102 -11.42 -0.47 -2.79
CA GLU A 102 -12.52 0.48 -2.68
C GLU A 102 -12.92 0.74 -1.22
N SER A 103 -13.01 -0.31 -0.41
CA SER A 103 -13.27 -0.18 1.03
C SER A 103 -12.17 0.59 1.75
N MET A 104 -10.90 0.32 1.44
CA MET A 104 -9.77 1.07 1.98
C MET A 104 -9.87 2.57 1.62
N TYR A 105 -10.20 2.88 0.38
CA TYR A 105 -10.38 4.27 -0.07
C TYR A 105 -11.52 4.96 0.66
N GLN A 106 -12.67 4.30 0.82
CA GLN A 106 -13.84 4.84 1.51
C GLN A 106 -13.56 5.12 3.00
N ILE A 107 -12.84 4.25 3.69
CA ILE A 107 -12.46 4.42 5.10
C ILE A 107 -11.58 5.67 5.29
N ASN A 108 -10.68 5.94 4.35
CA ASN A 108 -9.78 7.10 4.46
C ASN A 108 -10.35 8.39 3.88
N ASN A 109 -11.50 8.35 3.21
CA ASN A 109 -12.07 9.52 2.58
C ASN A 109 -12.56 10.52 3.64
N VAL A 110 -11.88 11.67 3.70
CA VAL A 110 -12.17 12.77 4.65
C VAL A 110 -13.63 13.25 4.59
N LYS A 111 -14.29 13.12 3.42
CA LYS A 111 -15.70 13.52 3.25
C LYS A 111 -16.67 12.63 4.03
N ASN A 112 -16.28 11.40 4.33
CA ASN A 112 -17.11 10.42 5.05
C ASN A 112 -16.85 10.45 6.57
N LYS A 113 -15.92 11.31 7.04
CA LYS A 113 -15.49 11.37 8.44
C LYS A 113 -16.10 12.57 9.14
N THR A 114 -16.51 12.39 10.41
CA THR A 114 -17.03 13.45 11.24
C THR A 114 -15.87 14.19 11.91
N GLU A 115 -15.73 15.49 11.63
CA GLU A 115 -14.68 16.34 12.18
C GLU A 115 -15.01 16.74 13.64
N ILE A 116 -14.02 16.67 14.54
CA ILE A 116 -14.11 17.22 15.89
C ILE A 116 -13.60 18.65 15.82
N VAL A 117 -14.51 19.62 15.81
CA VAL A 117 -14.22 21.05 15.65
C VAL A 117 -13.30 21.57 16.75
N ASP A 118 -13.43 21.09 17.97
CA ASP A 118 -12.63 21.55 19.13
C ASP A 118 -11.14 21.14 19.08
N LYS A 119 -10.77 20.20 18.21
CA LYS A 119 -9.38 19.72 18.04
C LYS A 119 -8.73 20.16 16.71
N ALA A 120 -9.40 21.00 15.95
CA ALA A 120 -8.83 21.57 14.74
C ALA A 120 -7.78 22.63 15.13
N ALA A 121 -6.50 22.35 14.86
CA ALA A 121 -5.41 23.28 15.10
C ALA A 121 -4.89 23.84 13.77
N LYS A 122 -4.74 25.16 13.70
CA LYS A 122 -4.04 25.85 12.60
C LYS A 122 -2.75 26.40 13.17
N SER A 123 -1.61 25.95 12.67
CA SER A 123 -0.32 26.51 13.02
C SER A 123 0.35 27.06 11.77
N ALA A 124 1.03 28.19 11.91
CA ALA A 124 1.84 28.77 10.87
C ALA A 124 3.28 28.80 11.36
N GLU A 125 4.18 28.19 10.61
CA GLU A 125 5.61 28.23 10.89
C GLU A 125 6.35 28.87 9.72
N ILE A 126 7.32 29.71 10.00
CA ILE A 126 8.24 30.25 9.00
C ILE A 126 9.45 29.34 8.94
N LYS A 127 9.59 28.60 7.84
CA LYS A 127 10.75 27.74 7.62
C LYS A 127 11.79 28.49 6.80
N ILE A 128 12.94 28.75 7.39
CA ILE A 128 14.10 29.33 6.70
C ILE A 128 14.74 28.21 5.89
N VAL A 129 14.67 28.30 4.56
CA VAL A 129 15.22 27.30 3.63
C VAL A 129 16.67 27.61 3.28
N ASN A 130 17.06 28.88 3.22
CA ASN A 130 18.44 29.39 3.03
C ASN A 130 18.52 30.81 3.60
N GLU A 131 19.74 31.34 3.79
CA GLU A 131 19.98 32.69 4.34
C GLU A 131 19.26 33.85 3.62
N THR A 132 18.74 33.60 2.42
CA THR A 132 18.08 34.59 1.55
C THR A 132 16.62 34.27 1.18
N LEU A 133 16.11 33.08 1.48
CA LEU A 133 14.75 32.64 1.11
C LEU A 133 14.06 32.03 2.33
N SER A 134 13.03 32.70 2.82
CA SER A 134 12.13 32.16 3.85
C SER A 134 10.78 31.81 3.22
N ASP A 135 10.32 30.59 3.51
CA ASP A 135 9.00 30.11 3.08
C ASP A 135 8.04 30.11 4.28
N SER A 136 6.82 30.60 4.04
CA SER A 136 5.75 30.49 5.03
C SER A 136 5.08 29.12 4.90
N VAL A 137 5.14 28.32 5.94
CA VAL A 137 4.52 27.00 6.00
C VAL A 137 3.28 27.08 6.87
N TYR A 138 2.12 26.82 6.27
CA TYR A 138 0.84 26.71 6.98
C TYR A 138 0.48 25.25 7.16
N VAL A 139 0.35 24.81 8.41
CA VAL A 139 -0.09 23.48 8.76
C VAL A 139 -1.51 23.57 9.30
N THR A 140 -2.46 22.96 8.61
CA THR A 140 -3.82 22.80 9.07
C THR A 140 -4.03 21.34 9.47
N SER A 141 -4.38 21.10 10.74
CA SER A 141 -4.67 19.76 11.24
C SER A 141 -6.15 19.64 11.60
N LYS A 142 -6.77 18.55 11.20
CA LYS A 142 -8.13 18.18 11.52
C LYS A 142 -8.11 16.83 12.23
N ALA A 143 -8.86 16.72 13.34
CA ALA A 143 -9.05 15.47 14.05
C ALA A 143 -10.46 14.95 13.80
N PHE A 144 -10.61 13.64 13.62
CA PHE A 144 -11.89 12.98 13.39
C PHE A 144 -12.29 12.09 14.57
N THR A 145 -13.57 11.78 14.67
CA THR A 145 -14.14 10.94 15.73
C THR A 145 -13.61 9.51 15.75
N ASP A 146 -13.05 9.03 14.64
CA ASP A 146 -12.41 7.73 14.50
C ASP A 146 -10.94 7.68 15.01
N GLY A 147 -10.45 8.78 15.61
CA GLY A 147 -9.09 8.90 16.13
C GLY A 147 -8.05 9.23 15.05
N THR A 148 -8.43 9.35 13.79
CA THR A 148 -7.51 9.74 12.73
C THR A 148 -7.29 11.25 12.69
N THR A 149 -6.10 11.70 12.24
CA THR A 149 -5.77 13.11 12.04
C THR A 149 -5.37 13.34 10.59
N TRP A 150 -5.89 14.41 10.00
CA TRP A 150 -5.48 14.86 8.68
C TRP A 150 -4.66 16.14 8.80
N LYS A 151 -3.52 16.19 8.11
CA LYS A 151 -2.64 17.37 8.10
C LYS A 151 -2.44 17.83 6.67
N GLU A 152 -2.73 19.08 6.41
CA GLU A 152 -2.41 19.75 5.15
C GLU A 152 -1.30 20.75 5.40
N THR A 153 -0.20 20.62 4.65
CA THR A 153 0.92 21.57 4.71
C THR A 153 0.96 22.34 3.40
N LYS A 154 0.73 23.66 3.46
CA LYS A 154 0.85 24.58 2.34
C LYS A 154 2.07 25.44 2.50
N THR A 155 3.01 25.37 1.56
CA THR A 155 4.21 26.21 1.54
C THR A 155 4.04 27.32 0.53
N PHE A 156 4.21 28.57 0.96
CA PHE A 156 4.16 29.75 0.12
C PHE A 156 5.52 30.41 0.13
N PRO A 157 6.18 30.61 -1.03
CA PRO A 157 7.42 31.39 -1.10
C PRO A 157 7.15 32.84 -0.71
N LEU A 158 7.94 33.37 0.21
CA LEU A 158 7.76 34.74 0.72
C LEU A 158 7.96 35.82 -0.35
N ASN A 159 8.54 35.49 -1.49
CA ASN A 159 8.82 36.40 -2.59
C ASN A 159 7.60 36.67 -3.50
N SER A 160 6.46 36.03 -3.27
CA SER A 160 5.20 36.41 -3.92
C SER A 160 4.48 37.41 -3.01
N GLN A 161 4.36 38.65 -3.45
CA GLN A 161 3.71 39.79 -2.77
C GLN A 161 2.20 39.59 -2.46
N LYS A 162 1.80 38.43 -1.99
CA LYS A 162 0.45 38.16 -1.51
C LYS A 162 0.43 38.21 0.00
N LYS A 163 0.22 39.41 0.52
CA LYS A 163 -0.04 39.66 1.94
C LYS A 163 -1.25 38.86 2.36
N VAL A 164 -1.03 37.69 2.98
CA VAL A 164 -2.11 36.94 3.62
C VAL A 164 -2.42 37.65 4.92
N ILE A 165 -3.53 38.38 4.94
CA ILE A 165 -4.07 38.96 6.16
C ILE A 165 -4.62 37.77 6.99
N LEU A 166 -3.92 37.42 8.06
CA LEU A 166 -4.45 36.57 9.11
C LEU A 166 -5.59 37.33 9.78
N ASN A 167 -6.83 37.00 9.48
CA ASN A 167 -7.96 37.40 10.29
C ASN A 167 -7.97 36.52 11.53
N ASP A 168 -7.40 37.03 12.63
CA ASP A 168 -7.73 36.61 13.97
C ASP A 168 -9.20 36.96 14.24
N LYS A 169 -10.04 35.92 14.29
CA LYS A 169 -11.29 35.94 15.05
C LYS A 169 -11.57 34.55 15.55
#